data_306b4527465383fe58d29abcdbe7181b
#
_entry.id   306b4527465383fe58d29abcdbe7181b
#
_cell.length_a   1.000
_cell.length_b   1.000
_cell.length_c   1.000
_cell.angle_alpha   90.00
_cell.angle_beta   90.00
_cell.angle_gamma   90.00
#
_symmetry.space_group_name_H-M   'P 1'
#
loop_
_entity.id
_entity.type
_entity.pdbx_description
1 polymer ?
#
loop_
_entity_poly.entity_id
_entity_poly.type
_entity_poly.pdbx_seq_one_letter_code
_entity_poly.pdbx_strand_id
1 'polypeptide(L)'
;GTLRQTEKDWLMVLFPAMLFGIAHSTNANFSLMGCGNIILAGILLGLLALKSGQLWLGIGFHISWNFFQGCVFGFGVSGISTPSVAVTELTGSSLLNGGAFGPEGSIVATVVLLAAIAATLWWFRGKQGSGK
;
A
#
# COMPACT_ATOMS: atom_id res chain seq x y z
N GLY A 1 16.32 -25.57 8.03
CA GLY A 1 15.04 -25.50 7.35
C GLY A 1 14.28 -24.21 7.55
N THR A 2 14.11 -23.71 8.77
CA THR A 2 13.27 -22.52 9.07
C THR A 2 13.79 -21.21 8.50
N LEU A 3 15.10 -20.97 8.54
CA LEU A 3 15.69 -19.73 8.00
C LEU A 3 15.52 -19.62 6.49
N ARG A 4 15.70 -20.71 5.74
CA ARG A 4 15.50 -20.74 4.27
C ARG A 4 14.03 -20.49 3.87
N GLN A 5 13.06 -20.91 4.69
CA GLN A 5 11.65 -20.63 4.42
C GLN A 5 11.36 -19.16 4.63
N THR A 6 11.86 -18.55 5.71
CA THR A 6 11.68 -17.13 6.01
C THR A 6 12.28 -16.23 4.93
N GLU A 7 13.47 -16.59 4.40
CA GLU A 7 14.09 -15.84 3.28
C GLU A 7 13.23 -15.91 2.01
N LYS A 8 12.69 -17.08 1.68
CA LYS A 8 11.77 -17.23 0.54
C LYS A 8 10.50 -16.42 0.71
N ASP A 9 9.93 -16.40 1.92
CA ASP A 9 8.72 -15.64 2.24
C ASP A 9 8.95 -14.14 2.03
N TRP A 10 10.10 -13.60 2.45
CA TRP A 10 10.43 -12.20 2.21
C TRP A 10 10.67 -11.89 0.72
N LEU A 11 11.29 -12.78 -0.02
CA LEU A 11 11.44 -12.60 -1.47
C LEU A 11 10.09 -12.57 -2.19
N MET A 12 9.14 -13.42 -1.78
CA MET A 12 7.78 -13.43 -2.34
C MET A 12 6.99 -12.14 -2.03
N VAL A 13 7.34 -11.41 -0.99
CA VAL A 13 6.72 -10.13 -0.66
C VAL A 13 7.46 -8.96 -1.31
N LEU A 14 8.80 -8.90 -1.16
CA LEU A 14 9.59 -7.75 -1.57
C LEU A 14 9.72 -7.62 -3.09
N PHE A 15 9.90 -8.73 -3.80
CA PHE A 15 10.08 -8.67 -5.25
C PHE A 15 8.84 -8.12 -5.99
N PRO A 16 7.61 -8.63 -5.74
CA PRO A 16 6.41 -8.03 -6.33
C PRO A 16 6.17 -6.59 -5.87
N ALA A 17 6.48 -6.24 -4.61
CA ALA A 17 6.34 -4.88 -4.10
C ALA A 17 7.25 -3.89 -4.84
N MET A 18 8.50 -4.28 -5.13
CA MET A 18 9.42 -3.47 -5.93
C MET A 18 8.91 -3.30 -7.36
N LEU A 19 8.45 -4.37 -8.00
CA LEU A 19 7.86 -4.29 -9.34
C LEU A 19 6.62 -3.40 -9.36
N PHE A 20 5.80 -3.47 -8.31
CA PHE A 20 4.62 -2.63 -8.15
C PHE A 20 4.99 -1.14 -8.08
N GLY A 21 6.01 -0.77 -7.30
CA GLY A 21 6.53 0.59 -7.25
C GLY A 21 7.12 1.06 -8.59
N ILE A 22 7.91 0.20 -9.24
CA ILE A 22 8.50 0.50 -10.57
C ILE A 22 7.41 0.70 -11.61
N ALA A 23 6.38 -0.13 -11.64
CA ALA A 23 5.26 0.01 -12.57
C ALA A 23 4.53 1.36 -12.45
N HIS A 24 4.51 1.96 -11.24
CA HIS A 24 3.90 3.26 -10.99
C HIS A 24 4.86 4.45 -11.23
N SER A 25 6.14 4.21 -11.52
CA SER A 25 7.12 5.28 -11.73
C SER A 25 6.85 6.13 -12.98
N THR A 26 6.06 5.63 -13.91
CA THR A 26 5.65 6.32 -15.14
C THR A 26 4.32 7.07 -14.99
N ASN A 27 3.69 7.01 -13.83
CA ASN A 27 2.44 7.71 -13.58
C ASN A 27 2.63 9.24 -13.56
N ALA A 28 1.58 9.95 -13.91
CA ALA A 28 1.56 11.42 -13.82
C ALA A 28 1.83 11.88 -12.39
N ASN A 29 2.44 13.07 -12.25
CA ASN A 29 2.75 13.67 -10.96
C ASN A 29 3.64 12.81 -10.05
N PHE A 30 4.49 11.96 -10.62
CA PHE A 30 5.42 11.10 -9.90
C PHE A 30 6.15 11.84 -8.77
N SER A 31 6.27 11.20 -7.62
CA SER A 31 7.10 11.65 -6.52
C SER A 31 7.88 10.48 -5.91
N LEU A 32 9.11 10.74 -5.46
CA LEU A 32 9.92 9.71 -4.80
C LEU A 32 9.25 9.18 -3.53
N MET A 33 8.59 10.05 -2.76
CA MET A 33 7.82 9.65 -1.58
C MET A 33 6.64 8.77 -1.97
N GLY A 34 5.90 9.15 -3.02
CA GLY A 34 4.80 8.34 -3.56
C GLY A 34 5.28 6.95 -4.00
N CYS A 35 6.40 6.87 -4.72
CA CYS A 35 6.99 5.60 -5.11
C CYS A 35 7.35 4.73 -3.90
N GLY A 36 7.98 5.31 -2.88
CA GLY A 36 8.29 4.61 -1.62
C GLY A 36 7.03 4.09 -0.92
N ASN A 37 5.99 4.91 -0.87
CA ASN A 37 4.71 4.52 -0.27
C ASN A 37 3.99 3.43 -1.08
N ILE A 38 4.08 3.46 -2.41
CA ILE A 38 3.54 2.38 -3.26
C ILE A 38 4.29 1.06 -3.01
N ILE A 39 5.60 1.10 -2.82
CA ILE A 39 6.37 -0.08 -2.42
C ILE A 39 5.92 -0.58 -1.05
N LEU A 40 5.73 0.30 -0.07
CA LEU A 40 5.20 -0.07 1.25
C LEU A 40 3.79 -0.67 1.15
N ALA A 41 2.93 -0.09 0.31
CA ALA A 41 1.61 -0.66 0.04
C ALA A 41 1.73 -2.07 -0.58
N GLY A 42 2.62 -2.26 -1.55
CA GLY A 42 2.93 -3.57 -2.12
C GLY A 42 3.40 -4.58 -1.07
N ILE A 43 4.25 -4.16 -0.12
CA ILE A 43 4.68 -4.99 1.01
C ILE A 43 3.48 -5.38 1.89
N LEU A 44 2.62 -4.42 2.23
CA LEU A 44 1.41 -4.69 3.02
C LEU A 44 0.50 -5.71 2.33
N LEU A 45 0.21 -5.51 1.04
CA LEU A 45 -0.62 -6.43 0.25
C LEU A 45 -0.01 -7.83 0.17
N GLY A 46 1.30 -7.91 -0.06
CA GLY A 46 2.05 -9.17 -0.08
C GLY A 46 2.02 -9.89 1.26
N LEU A 47 2.17 -9.15 2.37
CA LEU A 47 2.07 -9.72 3.73
C LEU A 47 0.65 -10.21 4.03
N LEU A 48 -0.39 -9.46 3.64
CA LEU A 48 -1.77 -9.89 3.80
C LEU A 48 -2.02 -11.20 3.05
N ALA A 49 -1.56 -11.30 1.79
CA ALA A 49 -1.68 -12.52 1.00
C ALA A 49 -0.90 -13.69 1.62
N LEU A 50 0.37 -13.48 1.96
CA LEU A 50 1.25 -14.51 2.53
C LEU A 50 0.71 -15.03 3.87
N LYS A 51 0.28 -14.11 4.75
CA LYS A 51 -0.15 -14.45 6.12
C LYS A 51 -1.56 -15.01 6.20
N SER A 52 -2.47 -14.57 5.32
CA SER A 52 -3.83 -15.11 5.25
C SER A 52 -3.92 -16.40 4.42
N GLY A 53 -2.92 -16.68 3.57
CA GLY A 53 -2.97 -17.74 2.57
C GLY A 53 -3.95 -17.47 1.42
N GLN A 54 -4.41 -16.23 1.27
CA GLN A 54 -5.44 -15.84 0.29
C GLN A 54 -5.06 -14.53 -0.41
N LEU A 55 -5.06 -14.53 -1.72
CA LEU A 55 -4.84 -13.33 -2.53
C LEU A 55 -6.00 -12.32 -2.42
N TRP A 56 -7.22 -12.81 -2.20
CA TRP A 56 -8.44 -11.99 -2.23
C TRP A 56 -8.46 -10.88 -1.18
N LEU A 57 -7.82 -11.10 -0.02
CA LEU A 57 -7.74 -10.09 1.02
C LEU A 57 -6.95 -8.87 0.57
N GLY A 58 -5.79 -9.08 -0.05
CA GLY A 58 -4.96 -8.01 -0.62
C GLY A 58 -5.64 -7.32 -1.80
N ILE A 59 -6.23 -8.10 -2.71
CA ILE A 59 -6.95 -7.59 -3.89
C ILE A 59 -8.14 -6.73 -3.46
N GLY A 60 -8.98 -7.23 -2.56
CA GLY A 60 -10.14 -6.51 -2.06
C GLY A 60 -9.76 -5.22 -1.33
N PHE A 61 -8.71 -5.25 -0.52
CA PHE A 61 -8.19 -4.06 0.14
C PHE A 61 -7.73 -3.00 -0.90
N HIS A 62 -6.94 -3.41 -1.90
CA HIS A 62 -6.43 -2.48 -2.92
C HIS A 62 -7.56 -1.87 -3.77
N ILE A 63 -8.52 -2.68 -4.22
CA ILE A 63 -9.69 -2.20 -4.96
C ILE A 63 -10.49 -1.20 -4.11
N SER A 64 -10.77 -1.55 -2.86
CA SER A 64 -11.52 -0.68 -1.95
C SER A 64 -10.80 0.64 -1.69
N TRP A 65 -9.48 0.59 -1.48
CA TRP A 65 -8.66 1.78 -1.30
C TRP A 65 -8.78 2.72 -2.51
N ASN A 66 -8.53 2.22 -3.71
CA ASN A 66 -8.58 3.02 -4.94
C ASN A 66 -9.99 3.56 -5.21
N PHE A 67 -11.02 2.76 -4.96
CA PHE A 67 -12.41 3.18 -5.14
C PHE A 67 -12.78 4.32 -4.18
N PHE A 68 -12.53 4.19 -2.90
CA PHE A 68 -12.86 5.23 -1.94
C PHE A 68 -12.01 6.48 -2.16
N GLN A 69 -10.69 6.32 -2.34
CA GLN A 69 -9.79 7.45 -2.56
C GLN A 69 -10.14 8.23 -3.83
N GLY A 70 -10.27 7.56 -4.96
CA GLY A 70 -10.51 8.19 -6.27
C GLY A 70 -11.98 8.49 -6.51
N CYS A 71 -12.83 7.46 -6.52
CA CYS A 71 -14.21 7.61 -6.99
C CYS A 71 -15.15 8.23 -5.94
N VAL A 72 -14.91 8.01 -4.65
CA VAL A 72 -15.75 8.60 -3.59
C VAL A 72 -15.23 9.97 -3.19
N PHE A 73 -13.98 10.06 -2.74
CA PHE A 73 -13.42 11.28 -2.16
C PHE A 73 -12.78 12.22 -3.19
N GLY A 74 -12.51 11.78 -4.41
CA GLY A 74 -11.99 12.63 -5.48
C GLY A 74 -10.52 13.02 -5.32
N PHE A 75 -9.73 12.25 -4.59
CA PHE A 75 -8.28 12.40 -4.56
C PHE A 75 -7.64 11.78 -5.80
N GLY A 76 -6.44 12.24 -6.16
CA GLY A 76 -5.60 11.49 -7.09
C GLY A 76 -5.28 10.09 -6.53
N VAL A 77 -5.22 9.09 -7.40
CA VAL A 77 -4.80 7.73 -7.07
C VAL A 77 -3.51 7.46 -7.82
N SER A 78 -2.40 7.43 -7.11
CA SER A 78 -1.06 7.26 -7.70
C SER A 78 -0.82 8.21 -8.90
N GLY A 79 -1.26 9.47 -8.78
CA GLY A 79 -1.14 10.49 -9.82
C GLY A 79 -2.23 10.49 -10.90
N ILE A 80 -3.18 9.58 -10.84
CA ILE A 80 -4.28 9.47 -11.81
C ILE A 80 -5.57 10.03 -11.20
N SER A 81 -6.26 10.89 -11.95
CA SER A 81 -7.57 11.43 -11.56
C SER A 81 -8.69 10.61 -12.19
N THR A 82 -9.73 10.36 -11.41
CA THR A 82 -10.93 9.63 -11.85
C THR A 82 -12.17 10.48 -11.60
N PRO A 83 -13.28 10.25 -12.34
CA PRO A 83 -14.58 10.81 -11.98
C PRO A 83 -14.96 10.41 -10.55
N SER A 84 -15.46 11.38 -9.76
CA SER A 84 -15.73 11.17 -8.33
C SER A 84 -17.04 11.79 -7.90
N VAL A 85 -17.59 11.25 -6.80
CA VAL A 85 -18.80 11.77 -6.17
C VAL A 85 -18.51 13.09 -5.46
N ALA A 86 -17.38 13.17 -4.75
CA ALA A 86 -16.93 14.39 -4.09
C ALA A 86 -15.80 15.06 -4.88
N VAL A 87 -15.74 16.38 -4.82
CA VAL A 87 -14.60 17.16 -5.33
C VAL A 87 -13.78 17.61 -4.12
N THR A 88 -12.52 17.17 -4.06
CA THR A 88 -11.62 17.54 -2.97
C THR A 88 -10.59 18.54 -3.48
N GLU A 89 -10.59 19.73 -2.87
CA GLU A 89 -9.55 20.74 -3.08
C GLU A 89 -8.45 20.55 -2.02
N LEU A 90 -7.24 20.34 -2.50
CA LEU A 90 -6.07 20.20 -1.63
C LEU A 90 -5.53 21.57 -1.26
N THR A 91 -5.46 21.85 0.04
CA THR A 91 -4.85 23.05 0.59
C THR A 91 -3.68 22.68 1.50
N GLY A 92 -2.70 23.58 1.60
CA GLY A 92 -1.53 23.40 2.47
C GLY A 92 -0.39 22.61 1.82
N SER A 93 0.43 21.98 2.63
CA SER A 93 1.67 21.34 2.19
C SER A 93 1.42 20.01 1.48
N SER A 94 1.99 19.86 0.28
CA SER A 94 1.98 18.58 -0.46
C SER A 94 2.68 17.44 0.29
N LEU A 95 3.60 17.77 1.20
CA LEU A 95 4.23 16.76 2.07
C LEU A 95 3.21 16.07 2.96
N LEU A 96 2.16 16.77 3.40
CA LEU A 96 1.12 16.24 4.29
C LEU A 96 -0.06 15.64 3.52
N ASN A 97 -0.45 16.23 2.39
CA ASN A 97 -1.63 15.82 1.64
C ASN A 97 -1.34 15.01 0.36
N GLY A 98 -0.06 14.89 -0.03
CA GLY A 98 0.39 14.16 -1.21
C GLY A 98 0.29 14.96 -2.52
N GLY A 99 -0.29 16.15 -2.50
CA GLY A 99 -0.42 16.99 -3.69
C GLY A 99 -1.17 16.31 -4.83
N ALA A 100 -0.76 16.59 -6.07
CA ALA A 100 -1.38 16.04 -7.26
C ALA A 100 -1.20 14.51 -7.44
N PHE A 101 -0.23 13.90 -6.75
CA PHE A 101 -0.08 12.44 -6.73
C PHE A 101 -1.19 11.76 -5.94
N GLY A 102 -1.75 12.44 -4.97
CA GLY A 102 -2.76 11.95 -4.05
C GLY A 102 -2.19 11.62 -2.66
N PRO A 103 -3.02 11.24 -1.70
CA PRO A 103 -2.62 10.93 -0.32
C PRO A 103 -1.45 9.95 -0.21
N GLU A 104 -1.28 9.06 -1.18
CA GLU A 104 -0.16 8.12 -1.27
C GLU A 104 1.20 8.82 -1.39
N GLY A 105 1.24 10.06 -1.89
CA GLY A 105 2.45 10.89 -1.96
C GLY A 105 2.83 11.59 -0.66
N SER A 106 2.14 11.33 0.46
CA SER A 106 2.30 12.03 1.72
C SER A 106 3.11 11.28 2.75
N ILE A 107 3.70 12.03 3.70
CA ILE A 107 4.34 11.44 4.90
C ILE A 107 3.30 10.76 5.80
N VAL A 108 2.06 11.23 5.77
CA VAL A 108 0.95 10.61 6.52
C VAL A 108 0.70 9.19 6.03
N ALA A 109 0.69 8.98 4.71
CA ALA A 109 0.58 7.64 4.13
C ALA A 109 1.75 6.75 4.55
N THR A 110 2.98 7.28 4.60
CA THR A 110 4.15 6.54 5.08
C THR A 110 3.91 6.00 6.49
N VAL A 111 3.49 6.87 7.41
CA VAL A 111 3.24 6.49 8.82
C VAL A 111 2.11 5.46 8.91
N VAL A 112 1.01 5.67 8.20
CA VAL A 112 -0.14 4.75 8.19
C VAL A 112 0.26 3.36 7.64
N LEU A 113 1.00 3.33 6.53
CA LEU A 113 1.44 2.06 5.92
C LEU A 113 2.42 1.31 6.84
N LEU A 114 3.36 1.99 7.46
CA LEU A 114 4.28 1.37 8.43
C LEU A 114 3.52 0.82 9.64
N ALA A 115 2.55 1.57 10.17
CA ALA A 115 1.69 1.10 11.25
C ALA A 115 0.85 -0.12 10.85
N ALA A 116 0.27 -0.12 9.64
CA ALA A 116 -0.50 -1.23 9.10
C ALA A 116 0.36 -2.49 8.90
N ILE A 117 1.60 -2.34 8.39
CA ILE A 117 2.57 -3.44 8.26
C ILE A 117 2.90 -4.01 9.64
N ALA A 118 3.21 -3.16 10.62
CA ALA A 118 3.51 -3.57 11.98
C ALA A 118 2.32 -4.30 12.63
N ALA A 119 1.11 -3.78 12.48
CA ALA A 119 -0.12 -4.40 12.96
C ALA A 119 -0.38 -5.76 12.31
N THR A 120 -0.16 -5.88 11.00
CA THR A 120 -0.29 -7.14 10.27
C THR A 120 0.69 -8.19 10.80
N LEU A 121 1.95 -7.82 10.95
CA LEU A 121 2.98 -8.71 11.50
C LEU A 121 2.66 -9.14 12.94
N TRP A 122 2.19 -8.20 13.77
CA TRP A 122 1.79 -8.49 15.16
C TRP A 122 0.58 -9.44 15.22
N TRP A 123 -0.47 -9.15 14.46
CA TRP A 123 -1.69 -9.96 14.43
C TRP A 123 -1.41 -11.42 14.06
N PHE A 124 -0.58 -11.64 13.05
CA PHE A 124 -0.28 -13.00 12.58
C PHE A 124 0.78 -13.74 13.39
N ARG A 125 1.55 -13.05 14.28
CA ARG A 125 2.44 -13.74 15.24
C ARG A 125 1.66 -14.64 16.20
N GLY A 126 0.52 -14.18 16.69
CA GLY A 126 -0.31 -14.94 17.62
C GLY A 126 -0.94 -16.20 17.02
N LYS A 127 -1.15 -16.24 15.71
CA LYS A 127 -1.81 -17.37 15.04
C LYS A 127 -0.86 -18.52 14.67
N GLN A 128 0.44 -18.29 14.64
CA GLN A 128 1.44 -19.35 14.39
C GLN A 128 1.75 -20.18 15.64
N GLY A 129 1.34 -19.74 16.83
CA GLY A 129 1.54 -20.43 18.11
C GLY A 129 0.40 -21.33 18.56
N SER A 130 -0.78 -21.28 17.92
CA SER A 130 -1.97 -22.04 18.35
C SER A 130 -2.28 -23.29 17.52
N GLY A 131 -1.37 -23.69 16.66
CA GLY A 131 -1.47 -24.89 15.82
C GLY A 131 -0.48 -25.97 16.27
N LYS A 132 -0.54 -26.37 17.56
CA LYS A 132 0.07 -27.62 18.06
C LYS A 132 -1.01 -28.42 18.76
#